data_55482cd8c32ceb1d022dae1e1b3ceb94
#
_entry.id   55482cd8c32ceb1d022dae1e1b3ceb94
#
_cell.length_a   1.000
_cell.length_b   1.000
_cell.length_c   1.000
_cell.angle_alpha   90.00
_cell.angle_beta   90.00
_cell.angle_gamma   90.00
#
_symmetry.space_group_name_H-M   'P 1'
#
loop_
_entity.id
_entity.type
_entity.pdbx_description
1 polymer ?
#
loop_
_entity_poly.entity_id
_entity_poly.type
_entity_poly.pdbx_seq_one_letter_code
_entity_poly.pdbx_strand_id
1 'polypeptide(L)'
;MADVKYEIIQTLGILSQNTRGWNKELNLISWNGGKPKYDIRDWAPGHEKMGKGVTLTEEELIALRTLLQKVNSSVPEQKTDTRKDDNKGTIMSMKALSIHPVYAMSIVAGQKTIECRTWTTSYRGDLLICSTAKKEKGSIPGHALGVVTLEDIVPFERKHLKGAMMDSFGPGEYAWILTNPRPIKPFPVKGKLSLWTCEHEIEYLPIPKNEKEDEEFGRIYWDPIIYNG
;
A
#
# COMPACT_ATOMS: atom_id res chain seq x y z
N MET A 1 -27.60 -32.34 4.59
CA MET A 1 -26.70 -31.59 3.70
C MET A 1 -25.29 -31.85 4.21
N ALA A 2 -24.35 -32.19 3.34
CA ALA A 2 -22.97 -32.46 3.78
C ALA A 2 -22.38 -31.15 4.33
N ASP A 3 -21.81 -31.19 5.52
CA ASP A 3 -21.11 -30.07 6.12
C ASP A 3 -19.89 -29.70 5.25
N VAL A 4 -19.87 -28.51 4.69
CA VAL A 4 -18.76 -28.02 3.87
C VAL A 4 -17.61 -27.69 4.81
N LYS A 5 -16.51 -28.44 4.73
CA LYS A 5 -15.29 -28.16 5.49
C LYS A 5 -14.46 -27.09 4.77
N TYR A 6 -13.93 -26.16 5.53
CA TYR A 6 -13.03 -25.14 4.98
C TYR A 6 -11.89 -24.85 5.96
N GLU A 7 -10.79 -24.36 5.42
CA GLU A 7 -9.64 -23.88 6.16
C GLU A 7 -9.18 -22.55 5.53
N ILE A 8 -9.17 -21.47 6.31
CA ILE A 8 -8.64 -20.19 5.88
C ILE A 8 -7.12 -20.27 6.00
N ILE A 9 -6.44 -20.39 4.86
CA ILE A 9 -4.98 -20.44 4.79
C ILE A 9 -4.38 -19.07 5.06
N GLN A 10 -5.03 -18.02 4.53
CA GLN A 10 -4.58 -16.64 4.69
C GLN A 10 -5.75 -15.68 4.51
N THR A 11 -5.88 -14.72 5.41
CA THR A 11 -6.74 -13.53 5.22
C THR A 11 -5.95 -12.46 4.49
N LEU A 12 -6.44 -12.08 3.30
CA LEU A 12 -5.78 -11.10 2.44
C LEU A 12 -6.27 -9.68 2.71
N GLY A 13 -7.55 -9.52 3.13
CA GLY A 13 -8.09 -8.23 3.51
C GLY A 13 -9.60 -8.19 3.66
N ILE A 14 -10.08 -7.14 4.32
CA ILE A 14 -11.49 -6.85 4.51
C ILE A 14 -11.90 -5.79 3.47
N LEU A 15 -12.91 -6.11 2.65
CA LEU A 15 -13.47 -5.20 1.65
C LEU A 15 -14.50 -4.25 2.26
N SER A 16 -15.30 -4.74 3.23
CA SER A 16 -16.29 -3.92 3.93
C SER A 16 -16.74 -4.62 5.22
N GLN A 17 -17.26 -3.84 6.17
CA GLN A 17 -17.94 -4.34 7.37
C GLN A 17 -19.36 -3.77 7.40
N ASN A 18 -20.35 -4.61 7.72
CA ASN A 18 -21.72 -4.16 7.88
C ASN A 18 -22.04 -3.81 9.35
N THR A 19 -23.20 -3.21 9.57
CA THR A 19 -23.66 -2.77 10.90
C THR A 19 -23.89 -3.91 11.91
N ARG A 20 -23.93 -5.17 11.45
CA ARG A 20 -24.08 -6.36 12.28
C ARG A 20 -22.73 -7.01 12.61
N GLY A 21 -21.61 -6.35 12.26
CA GLY A 21 -20.24 -6.83 12.50
C GLY A 21 -19.77 -7.90 11.51
N TRP A 22 -20.50 -8.18 10.44
CA TRP A 22 -20.03 -9.10 9.40
C TRP A 22 -19.06 -8.40 8.47
N ASN A 23 -17.98 -9.09 8.14
CA ASN A 23 -16.95 -8.62 7.21
C ASN A 23 -17.13 -9.29 5.85
N LYS A 24 -17.08 -8.50 4.78
CA LYS A 24 -16.80 -9.03 3.46
C LYS A 24 -15.29 -9.12 3.28
N GLU A 25 -14.77 -10.33 3.16
CA GLU A 25 -13.33 -10.61 3.16
C GLU A 25 -12.87 -11.24 1.85
N LEU A 26 -11.63 -10.94 1.48
CA LEU A 26 -10.87 -11.70 0.50
C LEU A 26 -9.90 -12.61 1.25
N ASN A 27 -10.06 -13.90 1.10
CA ASN A 27 -9.27 -14.94 1.76
C ASN A 27 -8.70 -15.93 0.76
N LEU A 28 -7.60 -16.61 1.10
CA LEU A 28 -7.14 -17.82 0.46
C LEU A 28 -7.68 -19.00 1.27
N ILE A 29 -8.55 -19.83 0.69
CA ILE A 29 -9.29 -20.87 1.39
C ILE A 29 -9.09 -22.23 0.71
N SER A 30 -8.84 -23.27 1.53
CA SER A 30 -8.94 -24.68 1.13
C SER A 30 -10.35 -25.20 1.45
N TRP A 31 -11.10 -25.60 0.43
CA TRP A 31 -12.41 -26.18 0.54
C TRP A 31 -12.32 -27.72 0.52
N ASN A 32 -12.84 -28.38 1.56
CA ASN A 32 -12.84 -29.86 1.69
C ASN A 32 -11.45 -30.50 1.52
N GLY A 33 -10.38 -29.81 1.97
CA GLY A 33 -8.99 -30.25 1.82
C GLY A 33 -8.43 -30.17 0.40
N GLY A 34 -9.11 -29.45 -0.51
CA GLY A 34 -8.65 -29.24 -1.88
C GLY A 34 -7.58 -28.16 -2.02
N LYS A 35 -7.11 -27.93 -3.24
CA LYS A 35 -6.14 -26.87 -3.54
C LYS A 35 -6.71 -25.52 -3.12
N PRO A 36 -5.94 -24.69 -2.37
CA PRO A 36 -6.39 -23.35 -1.97
C PRO A 36 -6.81 -22.49 -3.16
N LYS A 37 -7.89 -21.74 -2.98
CA LYS A 37 -8.42 -20.79 -3.96
C LYS A 37 -8.73 -19.46 -3.29
N TYR A 38 -8.76 -18.39 -4.04
CA TYR A 38 -9.19 -17.08 -3.57
C TYR A 38 -10.70 -17.05 -3.40
N ASP A 39 -11.18 -16.42 -2.32
CA ASP A 39 -12.60 -16.41 -1.99
C ASP A 39 -13.02 -15.04 -1.45
N ILE A 40 -14.09 -14.50 -2.01
CA ILE A 40 -14.71 -13.26 -1.55
C ILE A 40 -16.09 -13.61 -1.00
N ARG A 41 -16.28 -13.45 0.33
CA ARG A 41 -17.58 -13.67 0.98
C ARG A 41 -17.77 -12.88 2.26
N ASP A 42 -19.02 -12.88 2.74
CA ASP A 42 -19.36 -12.32 4.04
C ASP A 42 -19.09 -13.36 5.14
N TRP A 43 -18.39 -12.94 6.20
CA TRP A 43 -18.09 -13.73 7.39
C TRP A 43 -18.67 -13.07 8.64
N ALA A 44 -19.27 -13.86 9.51
CA ALA A 44 -19.65 -13.44 10.86
C ALA A 44 -18.39 -13.20 11.70
N PRO A 45 -18.48 -12.42 12.79
CA PRO A 45 -17.41 -12.28 13.77
C PRO A 45 -16.86 -13.66 14.18
N GLY A 46 -15.53 -13.80 14.22
CA GLY A 46 -14.87 -15.07 14.54
C GLY A 46 -15.02 -16.19 13.49
N HIS A 47 -15.52 -15.89 12.30
CA HIS A 47 -15.77 -16.86 11.21
C HIS A 47 -16.73 -18.01 11.57
N GLU A 48 -17.59 -17.81 12.60
CA GLU A 48 -18.56 -18.85 13.05
C GLU A 48 -19.59 -19.20 11.97
N LYS A 49 -19.89 -18.25 11.09
CA LYS A 49 -20.84 -18.42 9.97
C LYS A 49 -20.32 -17.71 8.73
N MET A 50 -20.63 -18.30 7.60
CA MET A 50 -20.31 -17.72 6.30
C MET A 50 -21.58 -17.42 5.49
N GLY A 51 -21.52 -16.33 4.74
CA GLY A 51 -22.53 -15.93 3.77
C GLY A 51 -22.27 -16.53 2.38
N LYS A 52 -23.03 -16.02 1.40
CA LYS A 52 -22.78 -16.31 -0.01
C LYS A 52 -21.46 -15.63 -0.44
N GLY A 53 -20.71 -16.28 -1.31
CA GLY A 53 -19.44 -15.75 -1.80
C GLY A 53 -19.10 -16.28 -3.18
N VAL A 54 -17.98 -15.81 -3.70
CA VAL A 54 -17.39 -16.21 -4.99
C VAL A 54 -16.00 -16.75 -4.73
N THR A 55 -15.73 -17.94 -5.24
CA THR A 55 -14.40 -18.56 -5.20
C THR A 55 -13.77 -18.41 -6.58
N LEU A 56 -12.52 -17.94 -6.62
CA LEU A 56 -11.77 -17.63 -7.84
C LEU A 56 -10.52 -18.49 -7.91
N THR A 57 -10.18 -18.94 -9.10
CA THR A 57 -8.85 -19.49 -9.40
C THR A 57 -7.81 -18.35 -9.45
N GLU A 58 -6.54 -18.69 -9.54
CA GLU A 58 -5.48 -17.70 -9.69
C GLU A 58 -5.62 -16.91 -11.00
N GLU A 59 -5.97 -17.60 -12.09
CA GLU A 59 -6.21 -17.00 -13.40
C GLU A 59 -7.42 -16.02 -13.38
N GLU A 60 -8.50 -16.42 -12.69
CA GLU A 60 -9.68 -15.58 -12.53
C GLU A 60 -9.40 -14.35 -11.67
N LEU A 61 -8.57 -14.48 -10.63
CA LEU A 61 -8.14 -13.32 -9.83
C LEU A 61 -7.28 -12.34 -10.66
N ILE A 62 -6.36 -12.86 -11.48
CA ILE A 62 -5.56 -12.04 -12.41
C ILE A 62 -6.45 -11.31 -13.41
N ALA A 63 -7.43 -12.02 -13.98
CA ALA A 63 -8.41 -11.43 -14.89
C ALA A 63 -9.25 -10.35 -14.20
N LEU A 64 -9.74 -10.61 -12.99
CA LEU A 64 -10.49 -9.65 -12.18
C LEU A 64 -9.66 -8.39 -11.89
N ARG A 65 -8.39 -8.56 -11.49
CA ARG A 65 -7.46 -7.43 -11.28
C ARG A 65 -7.33 -6.56 -12.53
N THR A 66 -7.19 -7.20 -13.70
CA THR A 66 -7.08 -6.50 -14.98
C THR A 66 -8.37 -5.74 -15.33
N LEU A 67 -9.53 -6.34 -15.05
CA LEU A 67 -10.83 -5.69 -15.26
C LEU A 67 -11.02 -4.50 -14.31
N LEU A 68 -10.68 -4.65 -13.03
CA LEU A 68 -10.78 -3.56 -12.04
C LEU A 68 -9.88 -2.37 -12.38
N GLN A 69 -8.70 -2.61 -12.96
CA GLN A 69 -7.85 -1.53 -13.49
C GLN A 69 -8.55 -0.75 -14.61
N LYS A 70 -9.32 -1.44 -15.47
CA LYS A 70 -10.11 -0.79 -16.53
C LYS A 70 -11.32 -0.04 -15.98
N VAL A 71 -11.99 -0.56 -14.94
CA VAL A 71 -13.14 0.09 -14.29
C VAL A 71 -12.73 1.42 -13.65
N ASN A 72 -11.57 1.48 -13.00
CA ASN A 72 -11.03 2.73 -12.44
C ASN A 72 -10.76 3.79 -13.53
N SER A 73 -10.64 3.38 -14.79
CA SER A 73 -10.54 4.29 -15.94
C SER A 73 -11.91 4.77 -16.46
N SER A 74 -13.02 4.19 -16.00
CA SER A 74 -14.38 4.40 -16.56
C SER A 74 -15.45 4.81 -15.55
N VAL A 75 -15.13 5.04 -14.27
CA VAL A 75 -16.10 5.57 -13.29
C VAL A 75 -16.20 7.09 -13.48
N PRO A 76 -17.39 7.65 -13.83
CA PRO A 76 -17.56 9.09 -13.92
C PRO A 76 -17.45 9.70 -12.52
N GLU A 77 -16.44 10.53 -12.30
CA GLU A 77 -16.39 11.42 -11.14
C GLU A 77 -17.65 12.31 -11.11
N GLN A 78 -18.25 12.41 -9.94
CA GLN A 78 -19.27 13.46 -9.71
C GLN A 78 -18.64 14.83 -9.96
N LYS A 79 -19.28 15.55 -10.86
CA LYS A 79 -18.89 16.84 -11.40
C LYS A 79 -18.43 17.85 -10.35
N THR A 80 -17.19 18.30 -10.45
CA THR A 80 -16.85 19.70 -10.34
C THR A 80 -16.20 20.14 -11.65
N ASP A 81 -16.76 21.21 -12.19
CA ASP A 81 -16.59 21.83 -13.49
C ASP A 81 -15.12 22.15 -13.84
N THR A 82 -14.60 21.77 -14.99
CA THR A 82 -14.08 22.60 -16.08
C THR A 82 -12.96 21.97 -16.92
N ARG A 83 -13.26 21.93 -18.22
CA ARG A 83 -12.41 22.06 -19.43
C ARG A 83 -11.57 20.86 -19.89
N LYS A 84 -11.99 20.45 -21.09
CA LYS A 84 -11.34 19.52 -22.03
C LYS A 84 -9.92 19.94 -22.35
N ASP A 85 -9.01 18.96 -22.33
CA ASP A 85 -7.98 18.82 -23.39
C ASP A 85 -7.63 17.35 -23.51
N ASP A 86 -7.61 16.87 -24.76
CA ASP A 86 -7.39 15.51 -25.17
C ASP A 86 -5.95 15.09 -24.98
N ASN A 87 -5.76 13.85 -24.51
CA ASN A 87 -4.51 13.09 -24.48
C ASN A 87 -3.57 13.36 -23.31
N LYS A 88 -3.97 12.91 -22.07
CA LYS A 88 -3.03 12.77 -20.96
C LYS A 88 -3.42 11.59 -20.06
N GLY A 89 -2.44 10.76 -19.69
CA GLY A 89 -2.61 9.66 -18.74
C GLY A 89 -3.39 10.09 -17.49
N THR A 90 -4.14 9.19 -16.90
CA THR A 90 -5.02 9.47 -15.76
C THR A 90 -4.21 9.99 -14.58
N ILE A 91 -4.30 11.30 -14.31
CA ILE A 91 -3.68 11.91 -13.12
C ILE A 91 -4.42 11.36 -11.90
N MET A 92 -3.72 10.58 -11.09
CA MET A 92 -4.24 10.07 -9.82
C MET A 92 -3.97 11.08 -8.70
N SER A 93 -5.01 11.40 -7.93
CA SER A 93 -4.88 12.19 -6.71
C SER A 93 -4.64 11.24 -5.53
N MET A 94 -3.47 11.31 -4.90
CA MET A 94 -3.08 10.41 -3.81
C MET A 94 -2.60 11.18 -2.58
N LYS A 95 -2.92 10.69 -1.38
CA LYS A 95 -2.32 11.22 -0.15
C LYS A 95 -0.83 10.90 -0.13
N ALA A 96 -0.03 11.88 0.26
CA ALA A 96 1.42 11.80 0.27
C ALA A 96 1.99 12.23 1.63
N LEU A 97 3.11 11.62 2.00
CA LEU A 97 3.86 11.90 3.21
C LEU A 97 5.33 12.15 2.86
N SER A 98 5.87 13.28 3.32
CA SER A 98 7.28 13.62 3.14
C SER A 98 8.10 13.09 4.32
N ILE A 99 9.11 12.27 4.02
CA ILE A 99 9.95 11.54 4.98
C ILE A 99 11.41 11.83 4.65
N HIS A 100 12.28 11.74 5.64
CA HIS A 100 13.73 11.83 5.44
C HIS A 100 14.20 10.84 4.36
N PRO A 101 15.08 11.23 3.40
CA PRO A 101 15.38 10.42 2.22
C PRO A 101 15.79 8.97 2.50
N VAL A 102 16.68 8.74 3.46
CA VAL A 102 17.13 7.38 3.83
C VAL A 102 15.95 6.53 4.32
N TYR A 103 15.07 7.09 5.16
CA TYR A 103 13.91 6.37 5.65
C TYR A 103 12.83 6.16 4.58
N ALA A 104 12.65 7.12 3.68
CA ALA A 104 11.74 6.97 2.55
C ALA A 104 12.16 5.79 1.66
N MET A 105 13.45 5.67 1.35
CA MET A 105 14.01 4.53 0.60
C MET A 105 13.82 3.22 1.38
N SER A 106 14.15 3.19 2.68
CA SER A 106 13.97 1.99 3.53
C SER A 106 12.51 1.54 3.64
N ILE A 107 11.55 2.47 3.61
CA ILE A 107 10.11 2.14 3.59
C ILE A 107 9.75 1.48 2.26
N VAL A 108 10.17 2.04 1.15
CA VAL A 108 9.86 1.50 -0.20
C VAL A 108 10.55 0.16 -0.43
N ALA A 109 11.75 -0.05 0.15
CA ALA A 109 12.44 -1.34 0.16
C ALA A 109 11.83 -2.36 1.14
N GLY A 110 10.81 -1.99 1.92
CA GLY A 110 10.17 -2.89 2.90
C GLY A 110 10.97 -3.13 4.18
N GLN A 111 12.10 -2.48 4.37
CA GLN A 111 12.98 -2.62 5.55
C GLN A 111 12.41 -1.87 6.76
N LYS A 112 11.85 -0.68 6.54
CA LYS A 112 11.17 0.14 7.55
C LYS A 112 9.66 -0.01 7.38
N THR A 113 9.01 -0.64 8.34
CA THR A 113 7.57 -0.94 8.32
C THR A 113 6.75 -0.05 9.26
N ILE A 114 7.40 0.81 10.02
CA ILE A 114 6.75 1.72 10.96
C ILE A 114 7.38 3.11 10.81
N GLU A 115 6.53 4.12 10.62
CA GLU A 115 6.95 5.51 10.67
C GLU A 115 6.52 6.14 12.00
N CYS A 116 7.42 6.87 12.66
CA CYS A 116 7.17 7.52 13.93
C CYS A 116 6.73 8.97 13.74
N ARG A 117 5.60 9.37 14.35
CA ARG A 117 5.06 10.73 14.30
C ARG A 117 4.48 11.16 15.64
N THR A 118 4.52 12.45 15.91
CA THR A 118 3.89 13.06 17.09
C THR A 118 2.43 13.46 16.88
N TRP A 119 1.86 13.12 15.73
CA TRP A 119 0.50 13.45 15.36
C TRP A 119 -0.20 12.25 14.70
N THR A 120 -1.52 12.27 14.65
CA THR A 120 -2.38 11.23 14.09
C THR A 120 -3.25 11.74 12.96
N THR A 121 -3.87 10.83 12.22
CA THR A 121 -4.86 11.11 11.19
C THR A 121 -5.90 9.99 11.16
N SER A 122 -7.11 10.30 10.72
CA SER A 122 -8.14 9.29 10.42
C SER A 122 -7.92 8.60 9.07
N TYR A 123 -7.01 9.11 8.22
CA TYR A 123 -6.72 8.51 6.93
C TYR A 123 -6.15 7.10 7.09
N ARG A 124 -6.65 6.16 6.31
CA ARG A 124 -6.10 4.82 6.08
C ARG A 124 -6.14 4.54 4.58
N GLY A 125 -5.24 3.67 4.10
CA GLY A 125 -5.15 3.32 2.69
C GLY A 125 -3.83 3.72 2.04
N ASP A 126 -3.83 3.84 0.72
CA ASP A 126 -2.62 4.07 -0.07
C ASP A 126 -2.00 5.44 0.19
N LEU A 127 -0.71 5.43 0.50
CA LEU A 127 0.08 6.59 0.89
C LEU A 127 1.34 6.67 0.03
N LEU A 128 1.47 7.76 -0.73
CA LEU A 128 2.66 8.04 -1.53
C LEU A 128 3.80 8.47 -0.62
N ILE A 129 4.90 7.75 -0.64
CA ILE A 129 6.11 8.05 0.10
C ILE A 129 7.01 8.95 -0.72
N CYS A 130 7.24 10.14 -0.20
CA CYS A 130 8.09 11.15 -0.82
C CYS A 130 9.29 11.45 0.09
N SER A 131 10.46 11.59 -0.50
CA SER A 131 11.64 12.05 0.23
C SER A 131 11.63 13.57 0.38
N THR A 132 12.10 14.07 1.53
CA THR A 132 12.36 15.51 1.70
C THR A 132 13.53 15.96 0.83
N ALA A 133 13.67 17.27 0.62
CA ALA A 133 14.76 17.85 -0.18
C ALA A 133 16.14 17.81 0.54
N LYS A 134 16.25 17.21 1.74
CA LYS A 134 17.51 17.11 2.46
C LYS A 134 18.48 16.24 1.68
N LYS A 135 19.64 16.80 1.33
CA LYS A 135 20.70 16.03 0.65
C LYS A 135 21.44 15.16 1.66
N GLU A 136 21.57 13.87 1.34
CA GLU A 136 22.34 12.91 2.11
C GLU A 136 22.95 11.88 1.16
N LYS A 137 24.23 11.54 1.41
CA LYS A 137 24.99 10.64 0.54
C LYS A 137 24.28 9.29 0.41
N GLY A 138 24.13 8.80 -0.81
CA GLY A 138 23.48 7.52 -1.11
C GLY A 138 21.95 7.54 -0.98
N SER A 139 21.33 8.73 -0.94
CA SER A 139 19.87 8.84 -0.86
C SER A 139 19.30 9.68 -2.00
N ILE A 140 18.00 9.55 -2.22
CA ILE A 140 17.25 10.28 -3.25
C ILE A 140 16.46 11.41 -2.58
N PRO A 141 16.88 12.68 -2.69
CA PRO A 141 16.16 13.81 -2.13
C PRO A 141 15.07 14.33 -3.07
N GLY A 142 13.95 14.81 -2.52
CA GLY A 142 12.93 15.56 -3.25
C GLY A 142 12.15 14.79 -4.30
N HIS A 143 11.99 13.48 -4.14
CA HIS A 143 11.26 12.63 -5.08
C HIS A 143 10.15 11.81 -4.40
N ALA A 144 9.12 11.48 -5.16
CA ALA A 144 8.21 10.39 -4.84
C ALA A 144 8.89 9.07 -5.22
N LEU A 145 8.85 8.06 -4.34
CA LEU A 145 9.65 6.84 -4.49
C LEU A 145 8.81 5.56 -4.51
N GLY A 146 7.67 5.55 -3.86
CA GLY A 146 6.82 4.37 -3.77
C GLY A 146 5.49 4.65 -3.09
N VAL A 147 4.62 3.68 -3.12
CA VAL A 147 3.33 3.69 -2.44
C VAL A 147 3.32 2.58 -1.40
N VAL A 148 2.83 2.88 -0.21
CA VAL A 148 2.56 1.91 0.86
C VAL A 148 1.10 1.98 1.25
N THR A 149 0.62 1.00 2.02
CA THR A 149 -0.68 1.09 2.68
C THR A 149 -0.47 1.54 4.12
N LEU A 150 -1.04 2.68 4.51
CA LEU A 150 -1.17 3.06 5.92
C LEU A 150 -2.30 2.23 6.52
N GLU A 151 -1.94 1.18 7.25
CA GLU A 151 -2.88 0.20 7.79
C GLU A 151 -3.49 0.71 9.08
N ASP A 152 -2.65 1.16 10.02
CA ASP A 152 -3.11 1.67 11.31
C ASP A 152 -2.18 2.71 11.91
N ILE A 153 -2.65 3.41 12.94
CA ILE A 153 -1.88 4.36 13.77
C ILE A 153 -2.21 4.05 15.22
N VAL A 154 -1.20 3.65 15.97
CA VAL A 154 -1.32 3.29 17.38
C VAL A 154 -0.31 4.06 18.22
N PRO A 155 -0.51 4.20 19.55
CA PRO A 155 0.54 4.73 20.42
C PRO A 155 1.85 3.98 20.22
N PHE A 156 2.98 4.72 20.19
CA PHE A 156 4.28 4.08 20.01
C PHE A 156 4.68 3.30 21.26
N GLU A 157 5.14 2.07 21.07
CA GLU A 157 5.60 1.16 22.12
C GLU A 157 6.95 0.57 21.75
N ARG A 158 7.66 -0.01 22.73
CA ARG A 158 8.99 -0.63 22.54
C ARG A 158 9.02 -1.70 21.43
N LYS A 159 7.92 -2.45 21.23
CA LYS A 159 7.80 -3.45 20.15
C LYS A 159 7.92 -2.85 18.74
N HIS A 160 7.66 -1.56 18.59
CA HIS A 160 7.69 -0.86 17.30
C HIS A 160 9.09 -0.40 16.88
N LEU A 161 10.05 -0.34 17.80
CA LEU A 161 11.43 0.17 17.58
C LEU A 161 12.11 -0.48 16.38
N LYS A 162 12.07 -1.81 16.30
CA LYS A 162 12.70 -2.55 15.20
C LYS A 162 12.11 -2.17 13.84
N GLY A 163 10.78 -2.16 13.72
CA GLY A 163 10.09 -1.79 12.48
C GLY A 163 10.24 -0.31 12.12
N ALA A 164 10.46 0.54 13.11
CA ALA A 164 10.72 1.96 12.94
C ALA A 164 12.21 2.28 12.64
N MET A 165 13.11 1.31 12.76
CA MET A 165 14.58 1.51 12.66
C MET A 165 15.04 2.59 13.64
N MET A 166 14.59 2.50 14.91
CA MET A 166 14.89 3.46 15.99
C MET A 166 15.40 2.72 17.24
N ASP A 167 16.26 3.38 18.00
CA ASP A 167 16.80 2.84 19.26
C ASP A 167 15.98 3.28 20.48
N SER A 168 15.24 4.37 20.37
CA SER A 168 14.43 4.93 21.45
C SER A 168 13.23 5.72 20.90
N PHE A 169 12.26 5.99 21.76
CA PHE A 169 11.09 6.82 21.43
C PHE A 169 10.72 7.71 22.62
N GLY A 170 10.00 8.80 22.34
CA GLY A 170 9.54 9.77 23.33
C GLY A 170 8.06 9.61 23.70
N PRO A 171 7.59 10.36 24.70
CA PRO A 171 6.19 10.38 25.04
C PRO A 171 5.36 11.09 23.96
N GLY A 172 4.13 10.59 23.72
CA GLY A 172 3.21 11.21 22.75
C GLY A 172 3.51 10.88 21.29
N GLU A 173 4.40 9.92 21.02
CA GLU A 173 4.66 9.44 19.67
C GLU A 173 3.70 8.31 19.28
N TYR A 174 3.45 8.21 17.98
CA TYR A 174 2.57 7.23 17.35
C TYR A 174 3.34 6.41 16.32
N ALA A 175 3.05 5.12 16.28
CA ALA A 175 3.52 4.19 15.26
C ALA A 175 2.50 4.16 14.12
N TRP A 176 2.89 4.62 12.95
CA TRP A 176 2.14 4.50 11.71
C TRP A 176 2.55 3.18 11.07
N ILE A 177 1.66 2.21 11.06
CA ILE A 177 1.91 0.87 10.55
C ILE A 177 1.79 0.91 9.03
N LEU A 178 2.90 0.60 8.36
CA LEU A 178 3.02 0.63 6.90
C LEU A 178 3.18 -0.78 6.37
N THR A 179 2.36 -1.12 5.38
CA THR A 179 2.38 -2.43 4.72
C THR A 179 2.40 -2.27 3.20
N ASN A 180 2.54 -3.38 2.49
CA ASN A 180 2.42 -3.46 1.05
C ASN A 180 3.25 -2.40 0.29
N PRO A 181 4.59 -2.38 0.45
CA PRO A 181 5.45 -1.45 -0.27
C PRO A 181 5.43 -1.78 -1.77
N ARG A 182 5.17 -0.75 -2.58
CA ARG A 182 5.10 -0.82 -4.05
C ARG A 182 6.00 0.28 -4.62
N PRO A 183 7.18 -0.05 -5.14
CA PRO A 183 8.04 0.93 -5.75
C PRO A 183 7.40 1.53 -7.00
N ILE A 184 7.68 2.80 -7.25
CA ILE A 184 7.24 3.51 -8.45
C ILE A 184 8.46 4.08 -9.16
N LYS A 185 8.30 4.41 -10.44
CA LYS A 185 9.30 5.21 -11.15
C LYS A 185 9.43 6.57 -10.46
N PRO A 186 10.60 6.90 -9.91
CA PRO A 186 10.76 8.12 -9.15
C PRO A 186 10.49 9.37 -10.01
N PHE A 187 9.80 10.35 -9.41
CA PHE A 187 9.60 11.65 -10.03
C PHE A 187 9.79 12.78 -9.02
N PRO A 188 10.29 13.96 -9.44
CA PRO A 188 10.56 15.09 -8.55
C PRO A 188 9.26 15.61 -7.92
N VAL A 189 9.30 15.89 -6.61
CA VAL A 189 8.18 16.51 -5.89
C VAL A 189 8.67 17.60 -4.95
N LYS A 190 7.87 18.64 -4.78
CA LYS A 190 8.02 19.60 -3.69
C LYS A 190 7.24 19.08 -2.49
N GLY A 191 7.92 18.43 -1.57
CA GLY A 191 7.32 17.90 -0.34
C GLY A 191 6.64 18.98 0.49
N LYS A 192 5.57 18.59 1.22
CA LYS A 192 4.83 19.46 2.14
C LYS A 192 4.80 18.85 3.54
N LEU A 193 4.48 19.66 4.54
CA LEU A 193 4.28 19.19 5.91
C LEU A 193 2.98 18.39 6.04
N SER A 194 2.93 17.50 7.01
CA SER A 194 1.77 16.64 7.31
C SER A 194 1.38 15.76 6.10
N LEU A 195 0.13 15.30 6.06
CA LEU A 195 -0.44 14.65 4.87
C LEU A 195 -0.85 15.72 3.85
N TRP A 196 -0.45 15.53 2.61
CA TRP A 196 -0.82 16.40 1.51
C TRP A 196 -1.33 15.57 0.32
N THR A 197 -1.86 16.21 -0.68
CA THR A 197 -2.36 15.53 -1.89
C THR A 197 -1.37 15.78 -3.02
N CYS A 198 -0.91 14.70 -3.64
CA CYS A 198 -0.10 14.71 -4.85
C CYS A 198 -0.98 14.29 -6.03
N GLU A 199 -0.94 15.08 -7.08
CA GLU A 199 -1.64 14.82 -8.35
C GLU A 199 -0.57 14.54 -9.40
N HIS A 200 -0.35 13.28 -9.67
CA HIS A 200 0.64 12.82 -10.65
C HIS A 200 0.27 11.44 -11.20
N GLU A 201 0.70 11.14 -12.39
CA GLU A 201 0.62 9.78 -12.92
C GLU A 201 1.61 8.88 -12.19
N ILE A 202 1.13 7.74 -11.66
CA ILE A 202 1.93 6.77 -10.91
C ILE A 202 2.26 5.58 -11.79
N GLU A 203 3.53 5.42 -12.13
CA GLU A 203 4.05 4.25 -12.84
C GLU A 203 4.65 3.27 -11.82
N TYR A 204 3.93 2.17 -11.53
CA TYR A 204 4.43 1.13 -10.61
C TYR A 204 5.54 0.31 -11.27
N LEU A 205 6.56 -0.01 -10.49
CA LEU A 205 7.67 -0.84 -10.89
C LEU A 205 7.52 -2.28 -10.35
N PRO A 206 8.15 -3.27 -11.00
CA PRO A 206 8.23 -4.61 -10.45
C PRO A 206 8.86 -4.62 -9.06
N ILE A 207 8.33 -5.44 -8.15
CA ILE A 207 8.94 -5.66 -6.84
C ILE A 207 10.07 -6.68 -7.02
N PRO A 208 11.32 -6.35 -6.62
CA PRO A 208 12.43 -7.30 -6.65
C PRO A 208 12.12 -8.55 -5.82
N LYS A 209 12.45 -9.73 -6.33
CA LYS A 209 12.15 -11.02 -5.68
C LYS A 209 13.38 -11.63 -4.98
N ASN A 210 14.55 -11.11 -5.27
CA ASN A 210 15.81 -11.57 -4.73
C ASN A 210 16.86 -10.45 -4.76
N GLU A 211 17.97 -10.65 -4.07
CA GLU A 211 19.05 -9.67 -3.91
C GLU A 211 19.62 -9.17 -5.24
N LYS A 212 19.76 -10.04 -6.25
CA LYS A 212 20.26 -9.66 -7.56
C LYS A 212 19.29 -8.71 -8.30
N GLU A 213 17.99 -8.98 -8.23
CA GLU A 213 16.98 -8.11 -8.80
C GLU A 213 16.90 -6.77 -8.05
N ASP A 214 17.14 -6.77 -6.73
CA ASP A 214 17.18 -5.56 -5.91
C ASP A 214 18.37 -4.67 -6.27
N GLU A 215 19.56 -5.26 -6.46
CA GLU A 215 20.73 -4.54 -6.95
C GLU A 215 20.51 -3.96 -8.35
N GLU A 216 19.90 -4.74 -9.26
CA GLU A 216 19.58 -4.28 -10.61
C GLU A 216 18.54 -3.16 -10.60
N PHE A 217 17.53 -3.28 -9.76
CA PHE A 217 16.51 -2.25 -9.53
C PHE A 217 17.15 -0.93 -9.07
N GLY A 218 18.03 -1.01 -8.06
CA GLY A 218 18.78 0.14 -7.55
C GLY A 218 19.56 0.83 -8.67
N ARG A 219 20.31 0.05 -9.45
CA ARG A 219 21.13 0.56 -10.56
C ARG A 219 20.30 1.24 -11.66
N ILE A 220 19.10 0.72 -11.96
CA ILE A 220 18.27 1.25 -13.03
C ILE A 220 17.51 2.51 -12.61
N TYR A 221 16.92 2.49 -11.41
CA TYR A 221 15.93 3.50 -11.01
C TYR A 221 16.43 4.50 -9.97
N TRP A 222 17.39 4.11 -9.11
CA TRP A 222 17.84 4.94 -8.00
C TRP A 222 19.21 5.56 -8.24
N ASP A 223 20.20 4.79 -8.71
CA ASP A 223 21.56 5.27 -8.93
C ASP A 223 21.64 6.49 -9.88
N PRO A 224 20.87 6.56 -10.98
CA PRO A 224 20.88 7.74 -11.84
C PRO A 224 20.50 9.04 -11.11
N ILE A 225 19.64 8.95 -10.09
CA ILE A 225 19.21 10.11 -9.30
C ILE A 225 20.22 10.40 -8.20
N ILE A 226 20.77 9.35 -7.56
CA ILE A 226 21.75 9.46 -6.46
C ILE A 226 23.06 10.08 -6.94
N TYR A 227 23.53 9.67 -8.13
CA TYR A 227 24.88 10.03 -8.62
C TYR A 227 24.89 11.14 -9.67
N ASN A 228 23.74 11.46 -10.29
CA ASN A 228 23.65 12.47 -11.35
C ASN A 228 22.70 13.63 -11.01
N GLY A 229 22.09 13.63 -9.81
CA GLY A 229 21.10 14.64 -9.33
C GLY A 229 21.69 15.79 -8.53
#